data_65d63902cf1dbdb077ee2d6f0bc9db34
#
_entry.id   65d63902cf1dbdb077ee2d6f0bc9db34
#
_cell.length_a   1.000
_cell.length_b   1.000
_cell.length_c   1.000
_cell.angle_alpha   90.00
_cell.angle_beta   90.00
_cell.angle_gamma   90.00
#
_symmetry.space_group_name_H-M   'P 1'
#
loop_
_entity.id
_entity.type
_entity.pdbx_description
1 polymer ?
#
loop_
_entity_poly.entity_id
_entity_poly.type
_entity_poly.pdbx_seq_one_letter_code
_entity_poly.pdbx_strand_id
1 'polypeptide(L)'
;MKDTFIIRRGGTEIIIQEGKLLNREILSSGTAEGIDVAMFLAAMATKESSFYYCDEYFSNIQSDIEKRIFGIMLERIGDDEQLIFTTHNTDMQDLNLPKHSYVFLRKHLGKGVYQVSAVSASDVLKRNTDSLRCAVENDVFASLPQDSLLDELEMGWEDEQ
;
A
#
# COMPACT_ATOMS: atom_id res chain seq x y z
N MET A 1 -22.91 25.84 2.26
CA MET A 1 -21.61 26.53 2.14
C MET A 1 -20.58 25.43 1.98
N LYS A 2 -19.71 25.47 0.98
CA LYS A 2 -18.70 24.40 0.81
C LYS A 2 -17.62 24.62 1.85
N ASP A 3 -17.32 23.57 2.66
CA ASP A 3 -16.28 23.67 3.67
C ASP A 3 -14.91 23.74 2.97
N THR A 4 -14.23 24.87 3.19
CA THR A 4 -12.92 25.15 2.61
C THR A 4 -11.94 25.47 3.72
N PHE A 5 -10.82 24.74 3.76
CA PHE A 5 -9.72 24.96 4.69
C PHE A 5 -8.52 25.52 3.92
N ILE A 6 -7.88 26.54 4.43
CA ILE A 6 -6.66 27.12 3.86
C ILE A 6 -5.56 27.03 4.91
N ILE A 7 -4.52 26.27 4.61
CA ILE A 7 -3.33 26.13 5.45
C ILE A 7 -2.23 27.01 4.84
N ARG A 8 -1.71 27.96 5.61
CA ARG A 8 -0.63 28.86 5.18
C ARG A 8 0.69 28.50 5.85
N ARG A 9 1.72 28.25 5.04
CA ARG A 9 3.06 27.94 5.52
C ARG A 9 4.10 28.54 4.57
N GLY A 10 4.99 29.41 5.09
CA GLY A 10 6.14 29.93 4.34
C GLY A 10 5.80 30.60 3.00
N GLY A 11 4.66 31.31 2.92
CA GLY A 11 4.20 31.95 1.68
C GLY A 11 3.41 31.03 0.75
N THR A 12 3.26 29.76 1.09
CA THR A 12 2.47 28.78 0.33
C THR A 12 1.10 28.60 1.01
N GLU A 13 0.05 28.58 0.22
CA GLU A 13 -1.31 28.27 0.66
C GLU A 13 -1.71 26.88 0.17
N ILE A 14 -2.12 26.02 1.07
CA ILE A 14 -2.68 24.69 0.77
C ILE A 14 -4.19 24.80 0.92
N ILE A 15 -4.93 24.47 -0.13
CA ILE A 15 -6.38 24.61 -0.17
C ILE A 15 -7.03 23.24 -0.19
N ILE A 16 -7.81 22.95 0.86
CA ILE A 16 -8.59 21.72 0.97
C ILE A 16 -10.07 22.14 0.91
N GLN A 17 -10.82 21.58 -0.03
CA GLN A 17 -12.24 21.85 -0.19
C GLN A 17 -13.01 20.54 -0.33
N GLU A 18 -14.04 20.34 0.47
CA GLU A 18 -14.85 19.11 0.47
C GLU A 18 -13.99 17.84 0.56
N GLY A 19 -12.96 17.86 1.41
CA GLY A 19 -12.04 16.72 1.58
C GLY A 19 -11.11 16.47 0.38
N LYS A 20 -10.93 17.45 -0.52
CA LYS A 20 -10.01 17.34 -1.67
C LYS A 20 -8.97 18.43 -1.64
N LEU A 21 -7.73 18.06 -1.90
CA LEU A 21 -6.62 18.99 -2.09
C LEU A 21 -6.70 19.59 -3.49
N LEU A 22 -6.93 20.94 -3.59
CA LEU A 22 -7.19 21.60 -4.86
C LEU A 22 -5.92 22.04 -5.61
N ASN A 23 -4.86 22.38 -4.90
CA ASN A 23 -3.62 22.91 -5.49
C ASN A 23 -2.44 21.95 -5.24
N ARG A 24 -2.62 20.69 -5.66
CA ARG A 24 -1.67 19.60 -5.45
C ARG A 24 -0.31 19.86 -6.11
N GLU A 25 -0.31 20.56 -7.24
CA GLU A 25 0.85 20.84 -8.09
C GLU A 25 1.94 21.70 -7.42
N ILE A 26 1.61 22.42 -6.38
CA ILE A 26 2.58 23.25 -5.62
C ILE A 26 3.32 22.44 -4.54
N LEU A 27 2.95 21.19 -4.34
CA LEU A 27 3.48 20.32 -3.29
C LEU A 27 4.38 19.23 -3.89
N SER A 28 5.36 18.79 -3.11
CA SER A 28 6.06 17.55 -3.43
C SER A 28 5.10 16.37 -3.32
N SER A 29 5.36 15.28 -4.09
CA SER A 29 4.53 14.08 -4.07
C SER A 29 4.32 13.55 -2.66
N GLY A 30 5.38 13.40 -1.86
CA GLY A 30 5.28 12.94 -0.48
C GLY A 30 4.48 13.88 0.44
N THR A 31 4.55 15.22 0.22
CA THR A 31 3.74 16.17 0.99
C THR A 31 2.26 16.05 0.63
N ALA A 32 1.94 15.92 -0.66
CA ALA A 32 0.59 15.75 -1.13
C ALA A 32 -0.01 14.42 -0.61
N GLU A 33 0.73 13.32 -0.68
CA GLU A 33 0.32 12.04 -0.09
C GLU A 33 0.13 12.13 1.43
N GLY A 34 1.03 12.82 2.13
CA GLY A 34 0.88 13.02 3.57
C GLY A 34 -0.42 13.76 3.95
N ILE A 35 -0.87 14.70 3.12
CA ILE A 35 -2.16 15.37 3.32
C ILE A 35 -3.33 14.42 3.03
N ASP A 36 -3.26 13.64 1.94
CA ASP A 36 -4.29 12.65 1.61
C ASP A 36 -4.43 11.61 2.75
N VAL A 37 -3.30 11.15 3.30
CA VAL A 37 -3.27 10.25 4.47
C VAL A 37 -3.88 10.91 5.71
N ALA A 38 -3.58 12.18 5.98
CA ALA A 38 -4.15 12.89 7.11
C ALA A 38 -5.67 13.03 6.99
N MET A 39 -6.18 13.30 5.77
CA MET A 39 -7.61 13.34 5.50
C MET A 39 -8.27 11.97 5.68
N PHE A 40 -7.61 10.90 5.21
CA PHE A 40 -8.07 9.54 5.40
C PHE A 40 -8.17 9.15 6.89
N LEU A 41 -7.13 9.46 7.67
CA LEU A 41 -7.14 9.24 9.13
C LEU A 41 -8.23 10.06 9.83
N ALA A 42 -8.50 11.28 9.38
CA ALA A 42 -9.58 12.11 9.91
C ALA A 42 -10.95 11.46 9.63
N ALA A 43 -11.19 10.95 8.43
CA ALA A 43 -12.42 10.23 8.09
C ALA A 43 -12.60 8.97 8.94
N MET A 44 -11.52 8.19 9.19
CA MET A 44 -11.57 7.06 10.12
C MET A 44 -11.89 7.49 11.56
N ALA A 45 -11.35 8.63 12.00
CA ALA A 45 -11.58 9.13 13.36
C ALA A 45 -13.03 9.60 13.58
N THR A 46 -13.70 10.11 12.54
CA THR A 46 -15.10 10.54 12.57
C THR A 46 -16.08 9.39 12.34
N LYS A 47 -15.59 8.21 12.00
CA LYS A 47 -16.40 6.99 11.75
C LYS A 47 -17.49 7.22 10.70
N GLU A 48 -17.16 7.95 9.64
CA GLU A 48 -18.09 8.28 8.56
C GLU A 48 -18.42 7.08 7.66
N SER A 49 -17.63 6.01 7.75
CA SER A 49 -17.79 4.80 6.94
C SER A 49 -17.50 3.55 7.76
N SER A 50 -18.08 2.43 7.36
CA SER A 50 -17.75 1.10 7.87
C SER A 50 -16.75 0.34 6.97
N PHE A 51 -16.35 0.95 5.84
CA PHE A 51 -15.41 0.36 4.89
C PHE A 51 -14.39 1.39 4.43
N TYR A 52 -13.12 1.07 4.57
CA TYR A 52 -11.99 1.90 4.18
C TYR A 52 -11.11 1.15 3.18
N TYR A 53 -10.82 1.78 2.06
CA TYR A 53 -9.94 1.24 1.02
C TYR A 53 -8.78 2.19 0.77
N CYS A 54 -7.57 1.73 1.02
CA CYS A 54 -6.32 2.48 0.86
C CYS A 54 -5.46 1.77 -0.19
N ASP A 55 -5.45 2.30 -1.41
CA ASP A 55 -4.80 1.70 -2.56
C ASP A 55 -3.47 2.41 -2.86
N GLU A 56 -2.36 1.78 -2.47
CA GLU A 56 -0.99 2.24 -2.74
C GLU A 56 -0.73 3.72 -2.36
N TYR A 57 -1.40 4.21 -1.34
CA TYR A 57 -1.38 5.63 -0.91
C TYR A 57 -0.01 6.08 -0.37
N PHE A 58 0.95 5.16 -0.22
CA PHE A 58 2.22 5.41 0.46
C PHE A 58 3.43 5.23 -0.44
N SER A 59 3.24 5.22 -1.77
CA SER A 59 4.30 4.94 -2.74
C SER A 59 5.48 5.93 -2.69
N ASN A 60 5.26 7.17 -2.22
CA ASN A 60 6.31 8.19 -2.04
C ASN A 60 6.61 8.48 -0.56
N ILE A 61 6.19 7.62 0.36
CA ILE A 61 6.42 7.74 1.79
C ILE A 61 7.43 6.68 2.23
N GLN A 62 8.30 7.02 3.18
CA GLN A 62 9.29 6.07 3.70
C GLN A 62 8.60 4.89 4.39
N SER A 63 9.14 3.69 4.20
CA SER A 63 8.61 2.42 4.72
C SER A 63 8.29 2.45 6.23
N ASP A 64 9.17 3.04 7.04
CA ASP A 64 8.96 3.14 8.49
C ASP A 64 7.78 4.05 8.86
N ILE A 65 7.57 5.11 8.08
CA ILE A 65 6.44 6.02 8.27
C ILE A 65 5.14 5.33 7.84
N GLU A 66 5.15 4.61 6.71
CA GLU A 66 4.02 3.82 6.25
C GLU A 66 3.59 2.81 7.32
N LYS A 67 4.51 2.00 7.84
CA LYS A 67 4.22 1.05 8.92
C LYS A 67 3.60 1.71 10.16
N ARG A 68 4.11 2.87 10.55
CA ARG A 68 3.59 3.60 11.71
C ARG A 68 2.18 4.14 11.47
N ILE A 69 1.92 4.69 10.27
CA ILE A 69 0.60 5.18 9.91
C ILE A 69 -0.41 4.03 9.86
N PHE A 70 -0.03 2.92 9.24
CA PHE A 70 -0.87 1.72 9.20
C PHE A 70 -1.17 1.20 10.62
N GLY A 71 -0.20 1.22 11.53
CA GLY A 71 -0.43 0.91 12.95
C GLY A 71 -1.51 1.81 13.58
N ILE A 72 -1.47 3.12 13.29
CA ILE A 72 -2.50 4.07 13.74
C ILE A 72 -3.88 3.71 13.14
N MET A 73 -3.94 3.32 11.87
CA MET A 73 -5.20 2.90 11.22
C MET A 73 -5.78 1.66 11.92
N LEU A 74 -4.94 0.68 12.24
CA LEU A 74 -5.35 -0.54 12.95
C LEU A 74 -5.87 -0.26 14.37
N GLU A 75 -5.30 0.71 15.07
CA GLU A 75 -5.76 1.12 16.40
C GLU A 75 -7.11 1.86 16.35
N ARG A 76 -7.45 2.43 15.19
CA ARG A 76 -8.66 3.24 15.01
C ARG A 76 -9.84 2.47 14.44
N ILE A 77 -9.57 1.37 13.72
CA ILE A 77 -10.63 0.57 13.12
C ILE A 77 -11.50 -0.07 14.22
N GLY A 78 -12.80 0.03 14.08
CA GLY A 78 -13.77 -0.57 15.00
C GLY A 78 -14.14 -2.01 14.60
N ASP A 79 -14.86 -2.69 15.48
CA ASP A 79 -15.27 -4.09 15.29
C ASP A 79 -16.23 -4.28 14.09
N ASP A 80 -17.01 -3.24 13.77
CA ASP A 80 -17.96 -3.23 12.64
C ASP A 80 -17.39 -2.57 11.39
N GLU A 81 -16.09 -2.32 11.35
CA GLU A 81 -15.41 -1.63 10.26
C GLU A 81 -14.43 -2.56 9.56
N GLN A 82 -14.19 -2.32 8.29
CA GLN A 82 -13.21 -3.05 7.49
C GLN A 82 -12.22 -2.09 6.84
N LEU A 83 -10.92 -2.39 6.95
CA LEU A 83 -9.85 -1.72 6.22
C LEU A 83 -9.23 -2.69 5.22
N ILE A 84 -9.18 -2.29 3.95
CA ILE A 84 -8.34 -2.93 2.93
C ILE A 84 -7.20 -1.97 2.62
N PHE A 85 -5.99 -2.47 2.70
CA PHE A 85 -4.76 -1.72 2.49
C PHE A 85 -3.89 -2.47 1.50
N THR A 86 -3.58 -1.84 0.36
CA THR A 86 -2.67 -2.41 -0.65
C THR A 86 -1.34 -1.69 -0.63
N THR A 87 -0.24 -2.42 -0.77
CA THR A 87 1.11 -1.87 -0.76
C THR A 87 2.10 -2.77 -1.49
N HIS A 88 3.14 -2.19 -2.05
CA HIS A 88 4.33 -2.91 -2.53
C HIS A 88 5.41 -3.07 -1.44
N ASN A 89 5.21 -2.46 -0.28
CA ASN A 89 6.18 -2.48 0.80
C ASN A 89 6.20 -3.85 1.48
N THR A 90 7.22 -4.63 1.20
CA THR A 90 7.40 -5.96 1.79
C THR A 90 7.66 -5.93 3.29
N ASP A 91 8.10 -4.79 3.86
CA ASP A 91 8.30 -4.66 5.31
C ASP A 91 6.99 -4.69 6.11
N MET A 92 5.83 -4.54 5.44
CA MET A 92 4.51 -4.67 6.07
C MET A 92 4.24 -6.09 6.59
N GLN A 93 4.95 -7.09 6.10
CA GLN A 93 4.90 -8.47 6.64
C GLN A 93 5.49 -8.60 8.05
N ASP A 94 6.32 -7.64 8.50
CA ASP A 94 6.86 -7.60 9.86
C ASP A 94 5.81 -7.13 10.89
N LEU A 95 4.69 -6.64 10.44
CA LEU A 95 3.55 -6.34 11.31
C LEU A 95 2.99 -7.66 11.84
N ASN A 96 2.85 -7.74 13.15
CA ASN A 96 2.43 -8.96 13.83
C ASN A 96 0.91 -9.21 13.70
N LEU A 97 0.41 -9.21 12.45
CA LEU A 97 -0.98 -9.46 12.14
C LEU A 97 -1.24 -10.96 11.95
N PRO A 98 -2.48 -11.41 12.16
CA PRO A 98 -2.87 -12.77 11.83
C PRO A 98 -2.63 -13.10 10.35
N LYS A 99 -2.19 -14.31 10.03
CA LYS A 99 -1.87 -14.72 8.65
C LYS A 99 -3.04 -14.54 7.67
N HIS A 100 -4.27 -14.70 8.12
CA HIS A 100 -5.46 -14.50 7.29
C HIS A 100 -5.68 -13.03 6.86
N SER A 101 -5.01 -12.07 7.51
CA SER A 101 -5.05 -10.65 7.11
C SER A 101 -4.18 -10.34 5.91
N TYR A 102 -3.29 -11.27 5.51
CA TYR A 102 -2.40 -11.05 4.37
C TYR A 102 -2.90 -11.80 3.14
N VAL A 103 -3.07 -11.05 2.06
CA VAL A 103 -3.45 -11.59 0.74
C VAL A 103 -2.42 -11.14 -0.27
N PHE A 104 -1.83 -12.08 -0.99
CA PHE A 104 -0.85 -11.83 -2.04
C PHE A 104 -1.51 -11.92 -3.41
N LEU A 105 -1.29 -10.92 -4.24
CA LEU A 105 -1.73 -10.92 -5.63
C LEU A 105 -0.58 -11.48 -6.49
N ARG A 106 -0.87 -12.49 -7.28
CA ARG A 106 0.07 -13.07 -8.22
C ARG A 106 -0.43 -12.95 -9.64
N LYS A 107 0.45 -12.59 -10.55
CA LYS A 107 0.19 -12.56 -11.99
C LYS A 107 0.79 -13.82 -12.62
N HIS A 108 0.03 -14.54 -13.38
CA HIS A 108 0.50 -15.73 -14.09
C HIS A 108 -0.06 -15.77 -15.51
N LEU A 109 0.68 -16.41 -16.42
CA LEU A 109 0.26 -16.58 -17.79
C LEU A 109 -0.55 -17.89 -17.90
N GLY A 110 -1.85 -17.77 -18.13
CA GLY A 110 -2.74 -18.92 -18.34
C GLY A 110 -3.35 -18.89 -19.74
N LYS A 111 -3.16 -19.94 -20.53
CA LYS A 111 -3.71 -20.04 -21.90
C LYS A 111 -3.43 -18.86 -22.82
N GLY A 112 -2.21 -18.26 -22.71
CA GLY A 112 -1.80 -17.11 -23.51
C GLY A 112 -2.36 -15.75 -23.05
N VAL A 113 -3.05 -15.71 -21.91
CA VAL A 113 -3.58 -14.46 -21.31
C VAL A 113 -3.05 -14.34 -19.87
N TYR A 114 -2.65 -13.13 -19.49
CA TYR A 114 -2.28 -12.86 -18.10
C TYR A 114 -3.53 -12.88 -17.22
N GLN A 115 -3.42 -13.63 -16.13
CA GLN A 115 -4.45 -13.74 -15.09
C GLN A 115 -3.88 -13.29 -13.76
N VAL A 116 -4.71 -12.64 -12.94
CA VAL A 116 -4.35 -12.29 -11.57
C VAL A 116 -5.16 -13.17 -10.62
N SER A 117 -4.51 -13.76 -9.64
CA SER A 117 -5.16 -14.51 -8.58
C SER A 117 -4.70 -14.03 -7.21
N ALA A 118 -5.60 -14.13 -6.23
CA ALA A 118 -5.33 -13.80 -4.85
C ALA A 118 -5.01 -15.07 -4.05
N VAL A 119 -3.98 -15.02 -3.20
CA VAL A 119 -3.57 -16.13 -2.34
C VAL A 119 -3.52 -15.62 -0.91
N SER A 120 -4.34 -16.19 -0.03
CA SER A 120 -4.25 -15.89 1.40
C SER A 120 -3.02 -16.54 2.03
N ALA A 121 -2.28 -15.82 2.85
CA ALA A 121 -1.14 -16.40 3.57
C ALA A 121 -1.57 -17.58 4.46
N SER A 122 -2.77 -17.55 5.04
CA SER A 122 -3.31 -18.66 5.84
C SER A 122 -3.60 -19.92 5.05
N ASP A 123 -3.77 -19.83 3.72
CA ASP A 123 -3.98 -21.00 2.87
C ASP A 123 -2.70 -21.78 2.63
N VAL A 124 -1.58 -21.10 2.65
CA VAL A 124 -0.24 -21.66 2.39
C VAL A 124 0.49 -21.97 3.71
N LEU A 125 0.51 -21.05 4.65
CA LEU A 125 1.24 -21.14 5.91
C LEU A 125 0.35 -21.70 7.02
N LYS A 126 0.29 -23.03 7.12
CA LYS A 126 -0.63 -23.73 8.03
C LYS A 126 -0.16 -23.78 9.49
N ARG A 127 1.15 -23.71 9.74
CA ARG A 127 1.71 -23.78 11.09
C ARG A 127 1.93 -22.40 11.66
N ASN A 128 1.69 -22.23 12.96
CA ASN A 128 1.96 -20.94 13.64
C ASN A 128 3.45 -20.55 13.60
N THR A 129 4.34 -21.54 13.49
CA THR A 129 5.79 -21.33 13.39
C THR A 129 6.27 -20.92 11.99
N ASP A 130 5.42 -21.01 10.96
CA ASP A 130 5.80 -20.63 9.61
C ASP A 130 5.95 -19.11 9.54
N SER A 131 7.15 -18.64 9.16
CA SER A 131 7.46 -17.23 9.03
C SER A 131 6.89 -16.67 7.72
N LEU A 132 6.08 -15.63 7.82
CA LEU A 132 5.56 -14.91 6.65
C LEU A 132 6.71 -14.28 5.86
N ARG A 133 7.67 -13.67 6.56
CA ARG A 133 8.85 -13.05 5.96
C ARG A 133 9.64 -14.05 5.11
N CYS A 134 10.01 -15.19 5.69
CA CYS A 134 10.73 -16.24 4.95
C CYS A 134 9.93 -16.74 3.74
N ALA A 135 8.62 -16.84 3.85
CA ALA A 135 7.78 -17.27 2.75
C ALA A 135 7.75 -16.26 1.60
N VAL A 136 7.73 -14.95 1.90
CA VAL A 136 7.81 -13.89 0.88
C VAL A 136 9.20 -13.85 0.26
N GLU A 137 10.27 -13.87 1.06
CA GLU A 137 11.67 -13.87 0.59
C GLU A 137 11.98 -15.07 -0.33
N ASN A 138 11.31 -16.20 -0.12
CA ASN A 138 11.44 -17.40 -0.97
C ASN A 138 10.34 -17.49 -2.05
N ASP A 139 9.61 -16.43 -2.30
CA ASP A 139 8.52 -16.35 -3.29
C ASP A 139 7.50 -17.49 -3.24
N VAL A 140 7.20 -17.97 -2.05
CA VAL A 140 6.24 -19.08 -1.85
C VAL A 140 4.84 -18.71 -2.38
N PHE A 141 4.52 -17.41 -2.42
CA PHE A 141 3.23 -16.91 -2.94
C PHE A 141 3.26 -16.64 -4.45
N ALA A 142 4.43 -16.73 -5.10
CA ALA A 142 4.64 -16.38 -6.51
C ALA A 142 4.12 -14.95 -6.82
N SER A 143 4.43 -14.00 -5.93
CA SER A 143 3.98 -12.62 -5.99
C SER A 143 5.09 -11.63 -6.37
N LEU A 144 6.35 -12.07 -6.36
CA LEU A 144 7.48 -11.24 -6.74
C LEU A 144 7.52 -11.05 -8.28
N PRO A 145 8.01 -9.90 -8.77
CA PRO A 145 8.26 -9.69 -10.18
C PRO A 145 9.24 -10.76 -10.72
N GLN A 146 9.00 -11.21 -11.94
CA GLN A 146 9.95 -12.10 -12.62
C GLN A 146 11.03 -11.26 -13.31
N ASP A 147 12.29 -11.46 -12.94
CA ASP A 147 13.44 -10.71 -13.46
C ASP A 147 13.90 -11.18 -14.84
N SER A 148 13.29 -12.25 -15.40
CA SER A 148 13.68 -12.85 -16.69
C SER A 148 13.78 -11.88 -17.85
N LEU A 149 12.98 -10.80 -17.87
CA LEU A 149 13.06 -9.76 -18.90
C LEU A 149 14.28 -8.84 -18.69
N LEU A 150 14.74 -8.66 -17.46
CA LEU A 150 15.96 -7.89 -17.18
C LEU A 150 17.20 -8.69 -17.55
N ASP A 151 17.20 -9.99 -17.27
CA ASP A 151 18.26 -10.94 -17.66
C ASP A 151 18.42 -10.98 -19.18
N GLU A 152 17.30 -10.96 -19.94
CA GLU A 152 17.33 -10.89 -21.41
C GLU A 152 17.91 -9.57 -21.93
N LEU A 153 17.65 -8.45 -21.24
CA LEU A 153 18.23 -7.15 -21.60
C LEU A 153 19.74 -7.08 -21.30
N GLU A 154 20.18 -7.64 -20.18
CA GLU A 154 21.61 -7.72 -19.83
C GLU A 154 22.39 -8.58 -20.84
N MET A 155 21.85 -9.75 -21.21
CA MET A 155 22.46 -10.61 -22.23
C MET A 155 22.56 -9.92 -23.62
N GLY A 156 21.54 -9.14 -23.99
CA GLY A 156 21.56 -8.39 -25.26
C GLY A 156 22.61 -7.29 -25.33
N TRP A 157 23.03 -6.73 -24.19
CA TRP A 157 24.10 -5.71 -24.16
C TRP A 157 25.51 -6.30 -24.18
N GLU A 158 25.69 -7.55 -23.73
CA GLU A 158 26.97 -8.25 -23.81
C GLU A 158 27.30 -8.69 -25.23
N ASP A 159 26.30 -8.97 -26.06
CA ASP A 159 26.47 -9.38 -27.46
C ASP A 159 26.83 -8.21 -28.43
N GLU A 160 26.71 -6.94 -27.99
CA GLU A 160 27.04 -5.74 -28.79
C GLU A 160 28.46 -5.18 -28.52
N GLN A 161 29.29 -5.82 -27.69
CA GLN A 161 30.70 -5.45 -27.43
C GLN A 161 31.65 -6.37 -28.15
#